data_4a2f21b0ca928fe85616ef8b0e35a3c3
#
_entry.id   4a2f21b0ca928fe85616ef8b0e35a3c3
#
_cell.length_a   1.000
_cell.length_b   1.000
_cell.length_c   1.000
_cell.angle_alpha   90.00
_cell.angle_beta   90.00
_cell.angle_gamma   90.00
#
_symmetry.space_group_name_H-M   'P 1'
#
loop_
_entity.id
_entity.type
_entity.pdbx_description
1 polymer ?
#
loop_
_entity_poly.entity_id
_entity_poly.type
_entity_poly.pdbx_seq_one_letter_code
_entity_poly.pdbx_strand_id
1 'polypeptide(L)'
;MLAAGLPFMARTAGAVAAAATETDTGGDEGEVPLLKKVVAPPPPRFSPTVRANAKVAVVPCRSFGAEFDAALGRSFDLLGGIGSLVRGKTVTVKLNLTGSSFDALFGRPVGDSFMTHPDTAFALARHLFQSGAARVRFVESTQRRELLRDTVSEGGWEVRRFEALGKVEWENTRNLGVSKQYAQLPVASGGYLFSGFHLNRAYEDTDVVVSLAKLKNHLTCGVTLALKNMFGITPNSLYGGQAPDERATEGRDPLHHRAEYRGSGLMPGEHKEHGPDTPFHRVPRIVADVAEARPVHLSIIDGVVSMKGGEGPWASEVKLTTPGVLIVGLNPVSTDAVGTAVMGYADPRAVRGTHPFKHCDNHLLLAEQRGVGVLELSQIEVLGTPIAKVVYPYG
;
A
#
# COMPACT_ATOMS: atom_id res chain seq x y z
N MET A 1 -0.40 15.69 -46.17
CA MET A 1 0.42 14.47 -46.13
C MET A 1 0.25 13.91 -44.72
N LEU A 2 -0.39 12.76 -44.65
CA LEU A 2 -0.71 12.02 -43.40
C LEU A 2 0.58 11.43 -42.83
N ALA A 3 0.80 11.57 -41.52
CA ALA A 3 1.72 10.74 -40.77
C ALA A 3 0.92 10.04 -39.64
N ALA A 4 0.82 8.74 -39.79
CA ALA A 4 0.07 7.84 -38.91
C ALA A 4 0.76 7.71 -37.55
N GLY A 5 0.03 7.97 -36.48
CA GLY A 5 0.38 7.56 -35.13
C GLY A 5 0.10 6.08 -34.94
N LEU A 6 1.10 5.30 -34.56
CA LEU A 6 0.97 3.90 -34.18
C LEU A 6 0.47 3.82 -32.72
N PRO A 7 -0.45 2.91 -32.40
CA PRO A 7 -0.94 2.71 -31.05
C PRO A 7 0.07 1.85 -30.25
N PHE A 8 0.67 2.43 -29.24
CA PHE A 8 1.54 1.74 -28.30
C PHE A 8 0.71 1.41 -27.03
N MET A 9 -0.15 0.42 -27.13
CA MET A 9 -0.83 -0.16 -25.93
C MET A 9 -1.62 -1.41 -26.33
N ALA A 10 -1.02 -2.57 -26.21
CA ALA A 10 -1.76 -3.84 -26.05
C ALA A 10 -0.81 -5.03 -25.90
N ARG A 11 -0.01 -5.11 -24.85
CA ARG A 11 0.73 -6.38 -24.59
C ARG A 11 0.91 -6.78 -23.12
N THR A 12 0.42 -6.05 -22.14
CA THR A 12 0.61 -6.42 -20.72
C THR A 12 -0.66 -6.78 -19.95
N ALA A 13 -1.84 -6.65 -20.55
CA ALA A 13 -3.10 -7.00 -19.88
C ALA A 13 -3.50 -8.49 -20.03
N GLY A 14 -2.82 -9.27 -20.88
CA GLY A 14 -3.25 -10.62 -21.23
C GLY A 14 -2.83 -11.74 -20.27
N ALA A 15 -1.82 -11.55 -19.43
CA ALA A 15 -1.27 -12.67 -18.65
C ALA A 15 -1.94 -12.89 -17.29
N VAL A 16 -2.63 -11.91 -16.72
CA VAL A 16 -3.26 -12.05 -15.39
C VAL A 16 -4.68 -12.59 -15.46
N ALA A 17 -5.36 -12.45 -16.61
CA ALA A 17 -6.76 -12.92 -16.78
C ALA A 17 -6.89 -14.41 -17.14
N ALA A 18 -5.84 -15.08 -17.58
CA ALA A 18 -5.91 -16.46 -18.08
C ALA A 18 -5.93 -17.55 -17.00
N ALA A 19 -5.78 -17.22 -15.72
CA ALA A 19 -5.78 -18.20 -14.63
C ALA A 19 -7.13 -18.41 -13.91
N ALA A 20 -8.22 -17.84 -14.41
CA ALA A 20 -9.52 -17.87 -13.73
C ALA A 20 -10.65 -18.64 -14.44
N THR A 21 -10.35 -19.38 -15.52
CA THR A 21 -11.36 -20.23 -16.16
C THR A 21 -10.93 -21.69 -16.17
N GLU A 22 -11.05 -22.38 -15.04
CA GLU A 22 -11.24 -23.82 -15.03
C GLU A 22 -12.75 -24.10 -14.95
N THR A 23 -13.27 -24.65 -16.03
CA THR A 23 -14.63 -25.13 -16.15
C THR A 23 -14.84 -26.38 -15.28
N ASP A 24 -15.80 -26.26 -14.38
CA ASP A 24 -16.36 -27.38 -13.60
C ASP A 24 -17.06 -28.37 -14.55
N THR A 25 -16.44 -29.54 -14.77
CA THR A 25 -17.10 -30.70 -15.35
C THR A 25 -17.35 -31.69 -14.23
N GLY A 26 -18.64 -31.84 -13.90
CA GLY A 26 -19.13 -32.72 -12.85
C GLY A 26 -18.75 -34.20 -13.02
N GLY A 27 -18.60 -34.87 -11.90
CA GLY A 27 -18.49 -36.33 -11.81
C GLY A 27 -17.96 -36.81 -10.47
N ASP A 28 -18.79 -37.47 -9.75
CA ASP A 28 -18.54 -38.39 -8.62
C ASP A 28 -18.68 -37.81 -7.20
N GLU A 29 -19.82 -38.19 -6.58
CA GLU A 29 -20.07 -37.98 -5.15
C GLU A 29 -19.22 -38.96 -4.30
N GLY A 30 -17.90 -38.72 -4.26
CA GLY A 30 -17.05 -39.29 -3.24
C GLY A 30 -17.09 -38.41 -2.01
N GLU A 31 -17.23 -38.96 -0.79
CA GLU A 31 -17.14 -38.25 0.50
C GLU A 31 -15.98 -37.24 0.49
N VAL A 32 -16.34 -35.96 0.48
CA VAL A 32 -15.35 -34.89 0.58
C VAL A 32 -14.72 -34.98 1.97
N PRO A 33 -13.39 -35.27 2.10
CA PRO A 33 -12.75 -35.26 3.40
C PRO A 33 -12.99 -33.91 4.05
N LEU A 34 -13.53 -33.91 5.27
CA LEU A 34 -13.67 -32.70 6.07
C LEU A 34 -12.34 -31.94 6.06
N LEU A 35 -12.21 -30.93 5.20
CA LEU A 35 -11.04 -30.07 5.11
C LEU A 35 -10.81 -29.52 6.53
N LYS A 36 -9.71 -29.93 7.18
CA LYS A 36 -9.33 -29.40 8.48
C LYS A 36 -9.36 -27.89 8.36
N LYS A 37 -10.26 -27.24 9.13
CA LYS A 37 -10.36 -25.77 9.17
C LYS A 37 -8.99 -25.22 9.50
N VAL A 38 -8.36 -24.56 8.52
CA VAL A 38 -7.07 -23.91 8.74
C VAL A 38 -7.32 -22.76 9.70
N VAL A 39 -6.70 -22.82 10.86
CA VAL A 39 -6.82 -21.79 11.91
C VAL A 39 -5.57 -20.93 11.85
N ALA A 40 -5.74 -19.62 11.98
CA ALA A 40 -4.61 -18.70 12.09
C ALA A 40 -3.73 -19.08 13.30
N PRO A 41 -2.40 -19.04 13.20
CA PRO A 41 -1.52 -19.28 14.32
C PRO A 41 -1.74 -18.21 15.42
N PRO A 42 -1.43 -18.52 16.69
CA PRO A 42 -1.56 -17.54 17.75
C PRO A 42 -0.63 -16.34 17.49
N PRO A 43 -1.02 -15.12 17.94
CA PRO A 43 -0.17 -13.94 17.80
C PRO A 43 1.12 -14.09 18.62
N PRO A 44 2.24 -13.49 18.17
CA PRO A 44 3.49 -13.49 18.89
C PRO A 44 3.41 -12.60 20.14
N ARG A 45 4.47 -12.61 20.97
CA ARG A 45 4.65 -11.61 22.02
C ARG A 45 5.08 -10.28 21.39
N PHE A 46 4.26 -9.25 21.49
CA PHE A 46 4.59 -7.93 21.01
C PHE A 46 5.45 -7.13 21.98
N SER A 47 6.32 -6.27 21.45
CA SER A 47 7.06 -5.29 22.25
C SER A 47 6.10 -4.28 22.89
N PRO A 48 6.50 -3.62 24.02
CA PRO A 48 5.68 -2.56 24.63
C PRO A 48 5.34 -1.43 23.64
N THR A 49 6.27 -1.05 22.77
CA THR A 49 6.05 0.00 21.75
C THR A 49 5.00 -0.41 20.75
N VAL A 50 5.02 -1.65 20.24
CA VAL A 50 4.01 -2.16 19.31
C VAL A 50 2.63 -2.15 19.94
N ARG A 51 2.52 -2.59 21.21
CA ARG A 51 1.25 -2.55 21.96
C ARG A 51 0.76 -1.12 22.19
N ALA A 52 1.64 -0.20 22.58
CA ALA A 52 1.29 1.20 22.81
C ALA A 52 0.79 1.89 21.53
N ASN A 53 1.30 1.47 20.36
CA ASN A 53 0.92 2.01 19.06
C ASN A 53 -0.27 1.28 18.41
N ALA A 54 -0.88 0.27 19.07
CA ALA A 54 -2.09 -0.39 18.60
C ALA A 54 -3.33 0.49 18.83
N LYS A 55 -3.29 1.74 18.34
CA LYS A 55 -4.33 2.76 18.43
C LYS A 55 -4.71 3.23 17.05
N VAL A 56 -6.01 3.26 16.76
CA VAL A 56 -6.54 3.61 15.44
C VAL A 56 -7.73 4.53 15.59
N ALA A 57 -7.62 5.74 15.05
CA ALA A 57 -8.73 6.68 14.95
C ALA A 57 -9.57 6.38 13.71
N VAL A 58 -10.90 6.34 13.89
CA VAL A 58 -11.89 6.16 12.82
C VAL A 58 -12.82 7.35 12.85
N VAL A 59 -12.82 8.13 11.76
CA VAL A 59 -13.57 9.38 11.65
C VAL A 59 -14.40 9.38 10.36
N PRO A 60 -15.73 9.60 10.41
CA PRO A 60 -16.54 9.82 9.22
C PRO A 60 -16.01 11.01 8.42
N CYS A 61 -15.91 10.84 7.10
CA CYS A 61 -15.44 11.87 6.18
C CYS A 61 -16.01 11.58 4.79
N ARG A 62 -16.93 12.41 4.29
CA ARG A 62 -17.69 12.14 3.07
C ARG A 62 -17.24 12.96 1.87
N SER A 63 -16.42 13.98 2.10
CA SER A 63 -15.90 14.85 1.03
C SER A 63 -14.44 15.22 1.28
N PHE A 64 -13.74 15.52 0.18
CA PHE A 64 -12.40 16.08 0.21
C PHE A 64 -12.41 17.56 0.60
N GLY A 65 -11.27 18.21 0.62
CA GLY A 65 -11.15 19.63 0.99
C GLY A 65 -11.29 19.85 2.49
N ALA A 66 -12.15 20.80 2.88
CA ALA A 66 -12.28 21.25 4.27
C ALA A 66 -12.76 20.16 5.23
N GLU A 67 -13.67 19.29 4.81
CA GLU A 67 -14.15 18.18 5.64
C GLU A 67 -13.03 17.16 5.91
N PHE A 68 -12.28 16.79 4.86
CA PHE A 68 -11.14 15.87 5.02
C PHE A 68 -10.07 16.45 5.95
N ASP A 69 -9.78 17.73 5.77
CA ASP A 69 -8.81 18.45 6.60
C ASP A 69 -9.23 18.46 8.09
N ALA A 70 -10.49 18.75 8.38
CA ALA A 70 -11.03 18.69 9.74
C ALA A 70 -11.05 17.27 10.31
N ALA A 71 -11.42 16.27 9.49
CA ALA A 71 -11.41 14.86 9.90
C ALA A 71 -10.00 14.36 10.21
N LEU A 72 -9.00 14.77 9.43
CA LEU A 72 -7.60 14.43 9.67
C LEU A 72 -7.07 15.05 10.97
N GLY A 73 -7.36 16.35 11.20
CA GLY A 73 -7.02 17.02 12.46
C GLY A 73 -7.64 16.31 13.66
N ARG A 74 -8.95 16.00 13.58
CA ARG A 74 -9.64 15.23 14.63
C ARG A 74 -9.02 13.85 14.85
N SER A 75 -8.58 13.16 13.78
CA SER A 75 -7.91 11.87 13.91
C SER A 75 -6.60 11.99 14.69
N PHE A 76 -5.82 13.04 14.42
CA PHE A 76 -4.59 13.31 15.16
C PHE A 76 -4.85 13.66 16.63
N ASP A 77 -5.87 14.45 16.91
CA ASP A 77 -6.26 14.77 18.30
C ASP A 77 -6.66 13.51 19.07
N LEU A 78 -7.44 12.61 18.47
CA LEU A 78 -7.82 11.32 19.06
C LEU A 78 -6.59 10.45 19.38
N LEU A 79 -5.55 10.51 18.55
CA LEU A 79 -4.28 9.77 18.78
C LEU A 79 -3.36 10.47 19.80
N GLY A 80 -3.76 11.60 20.38
CA GLY A 80 -2.95 12.38 21.32
C GLY A 80 -1.99 13.37 20.66
N GLY A 81 -2.21 13.68 19.38
CA GLY A 81 -1.39 14.56 18.57
C GLY A 81 -0.18 13.87 17.93
N ILE A 82 0.32 14.45 16.85
CA ILE A 82 1.47 13.92 16.11
C ILE A 82 2.75 14.74 16.31
N GLY A 83 2.71 15.79 17.15
CA GLY A 83 3.84 16.69 17.35
C GLY A 83 5.11 16.00 17.86
N SER A 84 4.99 15.07 18.81
CA SER A 84 6.13 14.27 19.31
C SER A 84 6.74 13.36 18.24
N LEU A 85 5.92 12.91 17.30
CA LEU A 85 6.35 12.06 16.19
C LEU A 85 7.14 12.86 15.15
N VAL A 86 6.73 14.08 14.80
CA VAL A 86 7.19 14.79 13.59
C VAL A 86 8.02 16.06 13.82
N ARG A 87 8.00 16.65 15.02
CA ARG A 87 8.64 17.94 15.31
C ARG A 87 10.15 17.92 15.03
N GLY A 88 10.61 18.86 14.19
CA GLY A 88 12.01 19.00 13.79
C GLY A 88 12.52 17.91 12.83
N LYS A 89 11.65 17.02 12.36
CA LYS A 89 12.01 15.82 11.61
C LYS A 89 11.73 15.94 10.11
N THR A 90 12.42 15.10 9.34
CA THR A 90 12.07 14.79 7.94
C THR A 90 10.98 13.72 7.93
N VAL A 91 9.85 14.04 7.34
CA VAL A 91 8.70 13.12 7.18
C VAL A 91 8.60 12.72 5.71
N THR A 92 8.78 11.44 5.42
CA THR A 92 8.61 10.88 4.08
C THR A 92 7.23 10.24 3.95
N VAL A 93 6.44 10.73 3.01
CA VAL A 93 5.05 10.31 2.74
C VAL A 93 5.03 9.48 1.47
N LYS A 94 4.78 8.16 1.60
CA LYS A 94 4.54 7.27 0.46
C LYS A 94 3.11 7.46 -0.02
N LEU A 95 2.99 7.99 -1.24
CA LEU A 95 1.72 8.12 -1.95
C LEU A 95 1.20 6.74 -2.40
N ASN A 96 -0.02 6.68 -2.90
CA ASN A 96 -0.58 5.52 -3.58
C ASN A 96 -0.93 5.93 -5.02
N LEU A 97 0.07 5.93 -5.91
CA LEU A 97 -0.08 6.25 -7.32
C LEU A 97 0.14 4.99 -8.16
N THR A 98 -0.77 4.03 -8.01
CA THR A 98 -0.67 2.73 -8.69
C THR A 98 -0.90 2.91 -10.19
N GLY A 99 0.04 2.45 -11.02
CA GLY A 99 0.04 2.68 -12.46
C GLY A 99 0.71 4.01 -12.83
N SER A 100 0.61 4.40 -14.07
CA SER A 100 1.30 5.58 -14.63
C SER A 100 0.35 6.56 -15.32
N SER A 101 -0.95 6.26 -15.38
CA SER A 101 -1.96 7.10 -16.01
C SER A 101 -2.83 7.80 -14.98
N PHE A 102 -3.12 9.09 -15.23
CA PHE A 102 -4.12 9.88 -14.52
C PHE A 102 -5.43 9.97 -15.31
N ASP A 103 -5.65 9.11 -16.30
CA ASP A 103 -6.90 9.05 -17.05
C ASP A 103 -8.08 8.80 -16.12
N ALA A 104 -9.17 9.52 -16.37
CA ALA A 104 -10.37 9.41 -15.55
C ALA A 104 -10.88 7.96 -15.48
N LEU A 105 -11.24 7.51 -14.30
CA LEU A 105 -11.91 6.23 -14.06
C LEU A 105 -13.32 6.49 -13.52
N PHE A 106 -14.33 5.79 -14.07
CA PHE A 106 -15.75 6.04 -13.77
C PHE A 106 -16.20 7.48 -14.08
N GLY A 107 -15.57 8.15 -15.05
CA GLY A 107 -15.84 9.55 -15.38
C GLY A 107 -15.37 10.56 -14.31
N ARG A 108 -14.45 10.14 -13.41
CA ARG A 108 -13.92 10.96 -12.31
C ARG A 108 -12.39 10.96 -12.31
N PRO A 109 -11.75 11.99 -11.73
CA PRO A 109 -10.33 11.96 -11.47
C PRO A 109 -9.91 10.69 -10.70
N VAL A 110 -8.75 10.14 -10.99
CA VAL A 110 -8.26 8.89 -10.35
C VAL A 110 -8.11 8.99 -8.83
N GLY A 111 -7.93 10.19 -8.29
CA GLY A 111 -7.93 10.45 -6.85
C GLY A 111 -9.27 10.13 -6.17
N ASP A 112 -10.37 10.19 -6.93
CA ASP A 112 -11.71 9.79 -6.49
C ASP A 112 -11.92 8.27 -6.54
N SER A 113 -10.91 7.49 -6.83
CA SER A 113 -11.04 6.03 -6.93
C SER A 113 -9.84 5.29 -6.33
N PHE A 114 -8.76 5.08 -7.06
CA PHE A 114 -7.69 4.17 -6.65
C PHE A 114 -6.35 4.82 -6.33
N MET A 115 -6.17 6.10 -6.65
CA MET A 115 -4.96 6.86 -6.33
C MET A 115 -5.16 7.81 -5.15
N THR A 116 -4.06 8.28 -4.57
CA THR A 116 -4.07 9.35 -3.57
C THR A 116 -4.74 10.59 -4.16
N HIS A 117 -5.73 11.15 -3.45
CA HIS A 117 -6.35 12.40 -3.83
C HIS A 117 -5.45 13.60 -3.46
N PRO A 118 -5.32 14.64 -4.32
CA PRO A 118 -4.46 15.80 -4.03
C PRO A 118 -4.81 16.52 -2.72
N ASP A 119 -6.08 16.69 -2.40
CA ASP A 119 -6.50 17.32 -1.15
C ASP A 119 -6.11 16.50 0.08
N THR A 120 -6.14 15.16 -0.02
CA THR A 120 -5.68 14.27 1.06
C THR A 120 -4.20 14.50 1.37
N ALA A 121 -3.37 14.54 0.32
CA ALA A 121 -1.93 14.78 0.45
C ALA A 121 -1.65 16.21 0.93
N PHE A 122 -2.40 17.21 0.45
CA PHE A 122 -2.25 18.61 0.85
C PHE A 122 -2.61 18.83 2.33
N ALA A 123 -3.77 18.31 2.77
CA ALA A 123 -4.17 18.39 4.17
C ALA A 123 -3.12 17.74 5.09
N LEU A 124 -2.61 16.56 4.69
CA LEU A 124 -1.55 15.90 5.45
C LEU A 124 -0.30 16.78 5.55
N ALA A 125 0.22 17.33 4.45
CA ALA A 125 1.39 18.21 4.48
C ALA A 125 1.19 19.40 5.41
N ARG A 126 0.01 20.03 5.36
CA ARG A 126 -0.35 21.17 6.20
C ARG A 126 -0.30 20.79 7.69
N HIS A 127 -0.94 19.69 8.08
CA HIS A 127 -0.92 19.21 9.47
C HIS A 127 0.47 18.81 9.94
N LEU A 128 1.30 18.21 9.08
CA LEU A 128 2.68 17.86 9.41
C LEU A 128 3.51 19.11 9.71
N PHE A 129 3.44 20.16 8.88
CA PHE A 129 4.14 21.43 9.13
C PHE A 129 3.59 22.16 10.36
N GLN A 130 2.27 22.21 10.55
CA GLN A 130 1.64 22.77 11.75
C GLN A 130 2.08 22.04 13.03
N SER A 131 2.35 20.74 12.95
CA SER A 131 2.89 19.94 14.05
C SER A 131 4.39 20.06 14.23
N GLY A 132 5.06 20.85 13.38
CA GLY A 132 6.48 21.21 13.48
C GLY A 132 7.43 20.34 12.67
N ALA A 133 6.98 19.60 11.66
CA ALA A 133 7.89 18.90 10.74
C ALA A 133 8.86 19.89 10.07
N ALA A 134 10.14 19.53 10.01
CA ALA A 134 11.15 20.37 9.35
C ALA A 134 11.12 20.23 7.82
N ARG A 135 10.70 19.07 7.34
CA ARG A 135 10.64 18.71 5.92
C ARG A 135 9.55 17.68 5.69
N VAL A 136 8.80 17.83 4.60
CA VAL A 136 7.88 16.82 4.09
C VAL A 136 8.33 16.38 2.70
N ARG A 137 8.61 15.10 2.53
CA ARG A 137 9.02 14.51 1.27
C ARG A 137 7.95 13.56 0.77
N PHE A 138 7.33 13.86 -0.36
CA PHE A 138 6.43 12.95 -1.05
C PHE A 138 7.23 12.01 -1.95
N VAL A 139 6.92 10.73 -1.88
CA VAL A 139 7.63 9.69 -2.62
C VAL A 139 6.67 8.72 -3.30
N GLU A 140 7.06 8.29 -4.49
CA GLU A 140 6.43 7.19 -5.21
C GLU A 140 7.44 6.58 -6.18
N SER A 141 7.39 5.27 -6.38
CA SER A 141 8.15 4.61 -7.44
C SER A 141 7.24 4.42 -8.65
N THR A 142 7.17 5.45 -9.49
CA THR A 142 6.27 5.47 -10.65
C THR A 142 6.82 4.65 -11.82
N GLN A 143 5.96 4.28 -12.76
CA GLN A 143 6.33 3.70 -14.07
C GLN A 143 6.65 4.78 -15.11
N ARG A 144 7.01 6.00 -14.67
CA ARG A 144 7.32 7.16 -15.52
C ARG A 144 8.75 7.64 -15.26
N ARG A 145 9.37 8.23 -16.27
CA ARG A 145 10.76 8.77 -16.17
C ARG A 145 10.80 10.16 -15.58
N GLU A 146 9.71 10.88 -15.65
CA GLU A 146 9.58 12.25 -15.18
C GLU A 146 9.82 12.33 -13.66
N LEU A 147 10.15 13.49 -13.19
CA LEU A 147 10.19 13.80 -11.76
C LEU A 147 8.80 13.60 -11.17
N LEU A 148 8.72 13.15 -9.91
CA LEU A 148 7.43 12.97 -9.24
C LEU A 148 6.61 14.27 -9.22
N ARG A 149 7.30 15.41 -9.04
CA ARG A 149 6.68 16.75 -9.09
C ARG A 149 5.92 16.98 -10.39
N ASP A 150 6.53 16.66 -11.51
CA ASP A 150 5.95 16.87 -12.84
C ASP A 150 4.83 15.84 -13.10
N THR A 151 5.04 14.60 -12.68
CA THR A 151 4.06 13.52 -12.75
C THR A 151 2.75 13.90 -12.04
N VAL A 152 2.82 14.37 -10.79
CA VAL A 152 1.61 14.76 -10.06
C VAL A 152 0.99 16.07 -10.60
N SER A 153 1.82 17.00 -11.11
CA SER A 153 1.33 18.23 -11.75
C SER A 153 0.51 17.92 -12.99
N GLU A 154 0.92 16.96 -13.83
CA GLU A 154 0.12 16.45 -14.95
C GLU A 154 -1.19 15.80 -14.47
N GLY A 155 -1.17 15.18 -13.30
CA GLY A 155 -2.35 14.64 -12.62
C GLY A 155 -3.27 15.71 -12.00
N GLY A 156 -3.01 16.99 -12.26
CA GLY A 156 -3.84 18.11 -11.80
C GLY A 156 -3.52 18.59 -10.39
N TRP A 157 -2.40 18.17 -9.78
CA TRP A 157 -2.02 18.63 -8.45
C TRP A 157 -1.44 20.05 -8.52
N GLU A 158 -1.90 20.94 -7.67
CA GLU A 158 -1.38 22.30 -7.54
C GLU A 158 -0.09 22.32 -6.69
N VAL A 159 1.01 21.78 -7.24
CA VAL A 159 2.28 21.55 -6.50
C VAL A 159 2.81 22.79 -5.78
N ARG A 160 2.58 23.99 -6.33
CA ARG A 160 2.99 25.26 -5.70
C ARG A 160 2.29 25.52 -4.37
N ARG A 161 1.06 25.03 -4.17
CA ARG A 161 0.35 25.14 -2.88
C ARG A 161 1.08 24.34 -1.80
N PHE A 162 1.59 23.16 -2.15
CA PHE A 162 2.38 22.34 -1.22
C PHE A 162 3.70 23.03 -0.87
N GLU A 163 4.41 23.52 -1.88
CA GLU A 163 5.71 24.20 -1.73
C GLU A 163 5.60 25.48 -0.87
N ALA A 164 4.44 26.15 -0.89
CA ALA A 164 4.16 27.31 -0.05
C ALA A 164 3.98 26.99 1.45
N LEU A 165 3.76 25.72 1.83
CA LEU A 165 3.60 25.29 3.22
C LEU A 165 4.95 25.25 3.97
N GLY A 166 6.07 25.00 3.26
CA GLY A 166 7.38 24.83 3.85
C GLY A 166 8.33 24.05 2.94
N LYS A 167 9.32 23.37 3.53
CA LYS A 167 10.28 22.56 2.78
C LYS A 167 9.63 21.26 2.30
N VAL A 168 9.00 21.30 1.12
CA VAL A 168 8.42 20.14 0.43
C VAL A 168 9.40 19.63 -0.62
N GLU A 169 9.58 18.30 -0.67
CA GLU A 169 10.38 17.60 -1.65
C GLU A 169 9.51 16.56 -2.37
N TRP A 170 9.83 16.28 -3.66
CA TRP A 170 9.16 15.30 -4.49
C TRP A 170 10.20 14.36 -5.07
N GLU A 171 10.12 13.06 -4.73
CA GLU A 171 11.11 12.09 -5.19
C GLU A 171 10.43 10.92 -5.89
N ASN A 172 10.79 10.71 -7.18
CA ASN A 172 10.44 9.49 -7.90
C ASN A 172 11.45 8.41 -7.53
N THR A 173 11.04 7.50 -6.66
CA THR A 173 11.92 6.48 -6.08
C THR A 173 12.05 5.22 -6.94
N ARG A 174 11.73 5.28 -8.23
CA ARG A 174 11.88 4.17 -9.17
C ARG A 174 13.34 3.74 -9.42
N ASN A 175 14.30 4.58 -9.07
CA ASN A 175 15.74 4.38 -9.27
C ASN A 175 16.54 5.05 -8.13
N LEU A 176 17.84 5.29 -8.35
CA LEU A 176 18.71 6.02 -7.41
C LEU A 176 18.22 7.43 -7.08
N GLY A 177 17.54 8.09 -8.01
CA GLY A 177 17.02 9.45 -7.84
C GLY A 177 18.10 10.49 -7.60
N VAL A 178 17.75 11.53 -6.87
CA VAL A 178 18.65 12.67 -6.57
C VAL A 178 19.79 12.28 -5.64
N SER A 179 19.60 11.29 -4.78
CA SER A 179 20.62 10.81 -3.84
C SER A 179 21.75 10.02 -4.51
N LYS A 180 21.54 9.51 -5.71
CA LYS A 180 22.53 8.74 -6.50
C LYS A 180 23.18 7.58 -5.74
N GLN A 181 22.46 7.01 -4.79
CA GLN A 181 22.88 5.86 -3.99
C GLN A 181 21.66 5.10 -3.48
N TYR A 182 21.69 3.78 -3.59
CA TYR A 182 20.71 2.92 -2.94
C TYR A 182 21.01 2.77 -1.45
N ALA A 183 19.96 2.78 -0.64
CA ALA A 183 20.02 2.33 0.74
C ALA A 183 19.88 0.81 0.79
N GLN A 184 20.61 0.16 1.68
CA GLN A 184 20.50 -1.28 1.94
C GLN A 184 19.80 -1.47 3.29
N LEU A 185 18.51 -1.78 3.25
CA LEU A 185 17.70 -1.94 4.46
C LEU A 185 17.48 -3.43 4.74
N PRO A 186 18.02 -3.95 5.87
CA PRO A 186 17.86 -5.35 6.22
C PRO A 186 16.44 -5.64 6.72
N VAL A 187 15.98 -6.88 6.51
CA VAL A 187 14.81 -7.45 7.16
C VAL A 187 15.27 -8.08 8.47
N ALA A 188 14.87 -7.53 9.61
CA ALA A 188 15.42 -7.88 10.92
C ALA A 188 15.28 -9.37 11.28
N SER A 189 14.20 -10.02 10.87
CA SER A 189 13.95 -11.45 11.10
C SER A 189 14.64 -12.37 10.08
N GLY A 190 15.30 -11.81 9.06
CA GLY A 190 15.81 -12.52 7.89
C GLY A 190 14.79 -12.66 6.75
N GLY A 191 13.54 -12.27 6.97
CA GLY A 191 12.49 -12.24 5.96
C GLY A 191 11.90 -13.59 5.54
N TYR A 192 10.82 -13.54 4.79
CA TYR A 192 10.21 -14.71 4.15
C TYR A 192 10.83 -15.02 2.79
N LEU A 193 11.03 -13.99 1.98
CA LEU A 193 11.60 -14.10 0.63
C LEU A 193 12.83 -13.22 0.44
N PHE A 194 12.96 -12.13 1.22
CA PHE A 194 14.05 -11.18 1.09
C PHE A 194 14.72 -10.94 2.45
N SER A 195 16.04 -11.12 2.51
CA SER A 195 16.85 -10.79 3.70
C SER A 195 17.05 -9.28 3.87
N GLY A 196 16.76 -8.50 2.83
CA GLY A 196 16.89 -7.05 2.81
C GLY A 196 16.54 -6.50 1.43
N PHE A 197 16.41 -5.18 1.36
CA PHE A 197 16.06 -4.48 0.13
C PHE A 197 17.06 -3.37 -0.19
N HIS A 198 17.34 -3.20 -1.48
CA HIS A 198 18.05 -2.04 -2.01
C HIS A 198 17.00 -1.03 -2.47
N LEU A 199 16.86 0.07 -1.75
CA LEU A 199 15.82 1.08 -1.95
C LEU A 199 16.44 2.42 -2.34
N ASN A 200 15.67 3.30 -2.96
CA ASN A 200 16.06 4.69 -3.09
C ASN A 200 16.40 5.25 -1.69
N ARG A 201 17.51 6.01 -1.61
CA ARG A 201 18.01 6.51 -0.34
C ARG A 201 17.03 7.41 0.43
N ALA A 202 16.02 7.96 -0.23
CA ALA A 202 14.97 8.73 0.43
C ALA A 202 14.24 7.94 1.54
N TYR A 203 14.26 6.61 1.47
CA TYR A 203 13.68 5.76 2.52
C TYR A 203 14.61 5.52 3.73
N GLU A 204 15.90 5.76 3.58
CA GLU A 204 16.87 5.73 4.69
C GLU A 204 17.05 7.12 5.29
N ASP A 205 17.18 8.16 4.44
CA ASP A 205 17.35 9.58 4.82
C ASP A 205 15.99 10.18 5.24
N THR A 206 15.40 9.62 6.28
CA THR A 206 14.12 10.07 6.84
C THR A 206 13.95 9.61 8.28
N ASP A 207 13.34 10.45 9.10
CA ASP A 207 13.05 10.14 10.50
C ASP A 207 11.69 9.44 10.66
N VAL A 208 10.72 9.80 9.82
CA VAL A 208 9.34 9.32 9.90
C VAL A 208 8.84 8.90 8.53
N VAL A 209 8.28 7.70 8.44
CA VAL A 209 7.59 7.23 7.23
C VAL A 209 6.11 7.20 7.47
N VAL A 210 5.37 7.81 6.54
CA VAL A 210 3.90 7.80 6.48
C VAL A 210 3.46 7.02 5.26
N SER A 211 2.53 6.08 5.44
CA SER A 211 1.81 5.43 4.33
C SER A 211 0.47 6.12 4.12
N LEU A 212 0.31 6.80 2.99
CA LEU A 212 -0.93 7.46 2.58
C LEU A 212 -1.63 6.59 1.55
N ALA A 213 -2.54 5.76 2.01
CA ALA A 213 -3.16 4.67 1.27
C ALA A 213 -4.65 4.93 0.96
N LYS A 214 -5.21 4.09 0.10
CA LYS A 214 -6.65 4.04 -0.22
C LYS A 214 -7.30 2.80 0.40
N LEU A 215 -8.55 2.91 0.79
CA LEU A 215 -9.38 1.81 1.29
C LEU A 215 -9.91 1.00 0.11
N LYS A 216 -9.17 0.01 -0.39
CA LYS A 216 -9.54 -0.76 -1.59
C LYS A 216 -9.07 -2.21 -1.55
N ASN A 217 -9.74 -3.09 -2.32
CA ASN A 217 -9.28 -4.45 -2.55
C ASN A 217 -7.95 -4.50 -3.32
N HIS A 218 -7.35 -5.68 -3.35
CA HIS A 218 -6.17 -5.99 -4.16
C HIS A 218 -6.23 -7.44 -4.64
N LEU A 219 -5.99 -7.67 -5.94
CA LEU A 219 -6.10 -9.00 -6.54
C LEU A 219 -5.16 -10.02 -5.89
N THR A 220 -3.91 -9.64 -5.64
CA THR A 220 -2.87 -10.56 -5.13
C THR A 220 -2.66 -10.52 -3.62
N CYS A 221 -3.35 -9.62 -2.90
CA CYS A 221 -3.19 -9.42 -1.45
C CYS A 221 -4.52 -9.29 -0.69
N GLY A 222 -5.67 -9.41 -1.36
CA GLY A 222 -6.99 -9.23 -0.76
C GLY A 222 -7.33 -7.75 -0.50
N VAL A 223 -6.47 -7.03 0.23
CA VAL A 223 -6.62 -5.58 0.51
C VAL A 223 -5.34 -4.82 0.21
N THR A 224 -5.47 -3.55 -0.18
CA THR A 224 -4.32 -2.64 -0.39
C THR A 224 -3.84 -2.05 0.94
N LEU A 225 -4.60 -1.12 1.49
CA LEU A 225 -4.38 -0.43 2.76
C LEU A 225 -2.92 0.07 2.94
N ALA A 226 -2.46 0.28 4.17
CA ALA A 226 -1.17 0.88 4.45
C ALA A 226 0.02 -0.04 4.15
N LEU A 227 -0.06 -1.33 4.50
CA LEU A 227 1.06 -2.27 4.31
C LEU A 227 1.31 -2.56 2.82
N LYS A 228 0.26 -2.92 2.05
CA LYS A 228 0.44 -3.23 0.63
C LYS A 228 0.86 -1.99 -0.18
N ASN A 229 0.48 -0.78 0.25
CA ASN A 229 0.99 0.46 -0.34
C ASN A 229 2.52 0.52 -0.30
N MET A 230 3.15 0.00 0.75
CA MET A 230 4.61 -0.03 0.90
C MET A 230 5.31 -1.00 -0.06
N PHE A 231 4.64 -1.97 -0.67
CA PHE A 231 5.23 -2.76 -1.75
C PHE A 231 5.79 -1.87 -2.88
N GLY A 232 5.15 -0.74 -3.11
CA GLY A 232 5.56 0.24 -4.11
C GLY A 232 6.85 1.02 -3.80
N ILE A 233 7.55 0.77 -2.68
CA ILE A 233 8.84 1.41 -2.41
C ILE A 233 10.01 0.74 -3.11
N THR A 234 9.84 -0.51 -3.59
CA THR A 234 10.85 -1.23 -4.35
C THR A 234 11.08 -0.54 -5.70
N PRO A 235 12.34 -0.14 -6.04
CA PRO A 235 12.61 0.58 -7.27
C PRO A 235 12.48 -0.30 -8.52
N ASN A 236 11.85 0.21 -9.56
CA ASN A 236 11.70 -0.48 -10.85
C ASN A 236 13.07 -0.82 -11.48
N SER A 237 14.08 0.02 -11.25
CA SER A 237 15.46 -0.19 -11.74
C SER A 237 16.11 -1.47 -11.23
N LEU A 238 15.69 -1.99 -10.07
CA LEU A 238 16.24 -3.21 -9.46
C LEU A 238 15.24 -4.37 -9.39
N TYR A 239 13.94 -4.07 -9.32
CA TYR A 239 12.89 -5.07 -9.08
C TYR A 239 11.83 -5.08 -10.21
N GLY A 240 12.03 -4.30 -11.27
CA GLY A 240 11.15 -4.25 -12.44
C GLY A 240 11.55 -5.20 -13.56
N GLY A 241 10.70 -5.31 -14.58
CA GLY A 241 10.91 -6.20 -15.73
C GLY A 241 12.14 -5.90 -16.57
N GLN A 242 12.67 -4.66 -16.51
CA GLN A 242 13.89 -4.23 -17.21
C GLN A 242 15.13 -4.19 -16.31
N ALA A 243 15.03 -4.70 -15.07
CA ALA A 243 16.15 -4.67 -14.13
C ALA A 243 17.35 -5.53 -14.62
N PRO A 244 18.59 -5.14 -14.28
CA PRO A 244 18.98 -3.90 -13.65
C PRO A 244 19.16 -2.76 -14.67
N ASP A 245 18.31 -1.74 -14.62
CA ASP A 245 18.44 -0.53 -15.48
C ASP A 245 17.88 0.70 -14.75
N GLU A 246 18.72 1.70 -14.53
CA GLU A 246 18.33 2.98 -13.89
C GLU A 246 17.27 3.76 -14.70
N ARG A 247 17.07 3.42 -15.96
CA ARG A 247 16.04 4.01 -16.82
C ARG A 247 14.73 3.22 -16.83
N ALA A 248 14.69 2.07 -16.14
CA ALA A 248 13.53 1.19 -16.13
C ALA A 248 12.26 1.90 -15.65
N THR A 249 11.17 1.66 -16.37
CA THR A 249 9.82 2.15 -16.05
C THR A 249 8.81 1.02 -15.99
N GLU A 250 9.21 -0.21 -16.33
CA GLU A 250 8.32 -1.37 -16.30
C GLU A 250 7.89 -1.71 -14.87
N GLY A 251 6.74 -2.38 -14.78
CA GLY A 251 6.19 -2.87 -13.53
C GLY A 251 7.10 -3.88 -12.81
N ARG A 252 6.67 -4.25 -11.60
CA ARG A 252 7.40 -5.19 -10.73
C ARG A 252 6.93 -6.63 -10.90
N ASP A 253 6.66 -7.03 -12.15
CA ASP A 253 6.24 -8.40 -12.48
C ASP A 253 7.22 -9.45 -11.94
N PRO A 254 8.56 -9.22 -11.93
CA PRO A 254 9.51 -10.13 -11.29
C PRO A 254 9.30 -10.34 -9.78
N LEU A 255 8.69 -9.41 -9.07
CA LEU A 255 8.28 -9.62 -7.68
C LEU A 255 7.03 -10.50 -7.56
N HIS A 256 6.20 -10.52 -8.60
CA HIS A 256 5.03 -11.39 -8.69
C HIS A 256 5.42 -12.81 -9.13
N HIS A 257 6.28 -12.91 -10.14
CA HIS A 257 6.75 -14.16 -10.75
C HIS A 257 8.26 -14.13 -10.94
N ARG A 258 8.98 -14.94 -10.18
CA ARG A 258 10.45 -15.00 -10.25
C ARG A 258 10.98 -15.35 -11.64
N ALA A 259 10.26 -16.20 -12.36
CA ALA A 259 10.62 -16.61 -13.72
C ALA A 259 10.69 -15.44 -14.71
N GLU A 260 10.07 -14.32 -14.42
CA GLU A 260 10.08 -13.12 -15.26
C GLU A 260 11.32 -12.24 -15.05
N TYR A 261 12.11 -12.52 -14.00
CA TYR A 261 13.34 -11.76 -13.74
C TYR A 261 14.43 -12.09 -14.77
N ARG A 262 14.85 -11.06 -15.51
CA ARG A 262 15.82 -11.19 -16.60
C ARG A 262 17.25 -10.83 -16.21
N GLY A 263 17.51 -10.48 -14.97
CA GLY A 263 18.83 -10.13 -14.46
C GLY A 263 19.71 -11.36 -14.15
N SER A 264 20.61 -11.23 -13.20
CA SER A 264 21.63 -12.24 -12.83
C SER A 264 21.09 -13.44 -12.02
N GLY A 265 19.85 -13.78 -12.13
CA GLY A 265 19.23 -14.96 -11.51
C GLY A 265 18.50 -14.70 -10.19
N LEU A 266 18.95 -13.78 -9.32
CA LEU A 266 18.27 -13.38 -8.08
C LEU A 266 18.16 -11.87 -8.00
N MET A 267 16.99 -11.39 -7.55
CA MET A 267 16.82 -9.98 -7.21
C MET A 267 17.65 -9.64 -5.96
N PRO A 268 18.08 -8.37 -5.82
CA PRO A 268 18.88 -7.95 -4.66
C PRO A 268 18.18 -8.30 -3.33
N GLY A 269 18.85 -9.10 -2.50
CA GLY A 269 18.35 -9.54 -1.19
C GLY A 269 17.40 -10.75 -1.21
N GLU A 270 17.05 -11.30 -2.36
CA GLU A 270 16.17 -12.48 -2.47
C GLU A 270 16.90 -13.75 -2.00
N HIS A 271 16.20 -14.62 -1.27
CA HIS A 271 16.69 -15.94 -0.89
C HIS A 271 16.77 -16.88 -2.10
N LYS A 272 17.71 -17.86 -2.03
CA LYS A 272 17.81 -18.91 -3.06
C LYS A 272 16.59 -19.84 -3.04
N GLU A 273 16.16 -20.21 -1.83
CA GLU A 273 14.97 -21.02 -1.59
C GLU A 273 13.76 -20.10 -1.39
N HIS A 274 12.72 -20.37 -2.12
CA HIS A 274 11.48 -19.60 -2.11
C HIS A 274 10.33 -20.56 -2.40
N GLY A 275 9.28 -20.53 -1.71
CA GLY A 275 8.09 -21.37 -1.93
C GLY A 275 7.48 -21.24 -3.34
N PRO A 276 6.19 -21.49 -3.50
CA PRO A 276 5.50 -21.41 -4.79
C PRO A 276 5.75 -20.09 -5.53
N ASP A 277 6.03 -20.18 -6.83
CA ASP A 277 6.24 -19.03 -7.71
C ASP A 277 4.91 -18.52 -8.27
N THR A 278 4.09 -17.97 -7.40
CA THR A 278 2.81 -17.34 -7.73
C THR A 278 2.68 -16.00 -7.04
N PRO A 279 1.98 -15.01 -7.64
CA PRO A 279 1.79 -13.70 -7.03
C PRO A 279 1.02 -13.79 -5.69
N PHE A 280 0.13 -14.76 -5.56
CA PHE A 280 -0.67 -14.99 -4.36
C PHE A 280 0.12 -15.51 -3.15
N HIS A 281 1.32 -16.04 -3.39
CA HIS A 281 2.26 -16.48 -2.36
C HIS A 281 3.36 -15.44 -2.15
N ARG A 282 3.95 -14.93 -3.25
CA ARG A 282 5.12 -14.05 -3.20
C ARG A 282 4.78 -12.65 -2.67
N VAL A 283 3.79 -12.00 -3.28
CA VAL A 283 3.48 -10.59 -2.94
C VAL A 283 3.12 -10.40 -1.46
N PRO A 284 2.27 -11.24 -0.81
CA PRO A 284 2.02 -11.13 0.61
C PRO A 284 3.27 -11.22 1.50
N ARG A 285 4.22 -12.09 1.16
CA ARG A 285 5.49 -12.25 1.90
C ARG A 285 6.41 -11.08 1.71
N ILE A 286 6.53 -10.59 0.47
CA ILE A 286 7.32 -9.39 0.17
C ILE A 286 6.77 -8.17 0.93
N VAL A 287 5.44 -8.03 1.03
CA VAL A 287 4.82 -6.96 1.82
C VAL A 287 5.21 -7.06 3.29
N ALA A 288 5.20 -8.26 3.88
CA ALA A 288 5.62 -8.47 5.25
C ALA A 288 7.12 -8.18 5.44
N ASP A 289 7.97 -8.62 4.52
CA ASP A 289 9.42 -8.36 4.55
C ASP A 289 9.72 -6.85 4.43
N VAL A 290 9.03 -6.14 3.52
CA VAL A 290 9.13 -4.68 3.37
C VAL A 290 8.71 -3.95 4.64
N ALA A 291 7.67 -4.43 5.34
CA ALA A 291 7.19 -3.84 6.58
C ALA A 291 8.24 -3.89 7.72
N GLU A 292 9.07 -4.92 7.74
CA GLU A 292 10.21 -5.01 8.67
C GLU A 292 11.41 -4.17 8.20
N ALA A 293 11.74 -4.23 6.89
CA ALA A 293 12.87 -3.49 6.35
C ALA A 293 12.68 -1.97 6.45
N ARG A 294 11.45 -1.49 6.24
CA ARG A 294 11.11 -0.08 6.36
C ARG A 294 9.82 0.12 7.16
N PRO A 295 9.92 0.22 8.50
CA PRO A 295 8.77 0.46 9.37
C PRO A 295 8.00 1.74 9.03
N VAL A 296 6.67 1.64 9.06
CA VAL A 296 5.75 2.77 8.92
C VAL A 296 5.37 3.28 10.31
N HIS A 297 5.45 4.59 10.51
CA HIS A 297 5.20 5.25 11.80
C HIS A 297 3.81 5.85 11.91
N LEU A 298 3.21 6.18 10.76
CA LEU A 298 1.86 6.72 10.66
C LEU A 298 1.20 6.19 9.40
N SER A 299 0.02 5.61 9.57
CA SER A 299 -0.80 5.08 8.46
C SER A 299 -2.06 5.90 8.33
N ILE A 300 -2.37 6.33 7.11
CA ILE A 300 -3.58 7.08 6.77
C ILE A 300 -4.26 6.34 5.63
N ILE A 301 -5.48 5.90 5.84
CA ILE A 301 -6.28 5.19 4.84
C ILE A 301 -7.47 6.07 4.47
N ASP A 302 -7.42 6.62 3.26
CA ASP A 302 -8.49 7.39 2.65
C ASP A 302 -9.58 6.46 2.12
N GLY A 303 -10.72 6.48 2.77
CA GLY A 303 -11.96 5.82 2.39
C GLY A 303 -13.09 6.81 2.10
N VAL A 304 -12.78 8.06 1.75
CA VAL A 304 -13.81 9.07 1.38
C VAL A 304 -14.57 8.59 0.13
N VAL A 305 -13.86 8.46 -0.96
CA VAL A 305 -14.29 7.81 -2.19
C VAL A 305 -13.19 6.85 -2.61
N SER A 306 -13.55 5.64 -3.03
CA SER A 306 -12.58 4.61 -3.36
C SER A 306 -13.17 3.62 -4.39
N MET A 307 -12.59 2.43 -4.50
CA MET A 307 -13.09 1.38 -5.38
C MET A 307 -13.00 0.01 -4.74
N LYS A 308 -13.84 -0.91 -5.19
CA LYS A 308 -13.81 -2.32 -4.84
C LYS A 308 -13.67 -3.21 -6.08
N GLY A 309 -13.36 -4.50 -5.87
CA GLY A 309 -13.17 -5.47 -6.95
C GLY A 309 -11.74 -5.56 -7.47
N GLY A 310 -10.84 -4.70 -7.02
CA GLY A 310 -9.42 -4.68 -7.43
C GLY A 310 -8.72 -3.39 -7.02
N GLU A 311 -7.46 -3.26 -7.43
CA GLU A 311 -6.60 -2.11 -7.04
C GLU A 311 -6.44 -1.05 -8.12
N GLY A 312 -6.95 -1.28 -9.32
CA GLY A 312 -6.80 -0.36 -10.44
C GLY A 312 -7.67 -0.76 -11.65
N PRO A 313 -7.65 0.03 -12.75
CA PRO A 313 -8.50 -0.16 -13.92
C PRO A 313 -8.23 -1.45 -14.72
N TRP A 314 -7.14 -2.16 -14.45
CA TRP A 314 -6.81 -3.45 -15.06
C TRP A 314 -7.59 -4.63 -14.47
N ALA A 315 -8.27 -4.47 -13.35
CA ALA A 315 -9.14 -5.47 -12.79
C ALA A 315 -10.56 -5.35 -13.41
N SER A 316 -11.15 -6.48 -13.81
CA SER A 316 -12.37 -6.50 -14.63
C SER A 316 -13.65 -6.11 -13.89
N GLU A 317 -13.69 -6.28 -12.56
CA GLU A 317 -14.92 -6.12 -11.77
C GLU A 317 -14.91 -4.92 -10.84
N VAL A 318 -14.08 -3.92 -11.15
CA VAL A 318 -13.97 -2.72 -10.32
C VAL A 318 -15.26 -1.89 -10.31
N LYS A 319 -15.60 -1.40 -9.12
CA LYS A 319 -16.77 -0.52 -8.90
C LYS A 319 -16.39 0.61 -7.97
N LEU A 320 -16.91 1.80 -8.25
CA LEU A 320 -16.77 2.95 -7.35
C LEU A 320 -17.45 2.66 -6.02
N THR A 321 -16.86 3.13 -4.92
CA THR A 321 -17.40 3.04 -3.57
C THR A 321 -17.28 4.36 -2.84
N THR A 322 -18.19 4.62 -1.91
CA THR A 322 -18.22 5.84 -1.10
C THR A 322 -18.33 5.51 0.39
N PRO A 323 -17.33 4.87 0.99
CA PRO A 323 -17.36 4.47 2.40
C PRO A 323 -17.56 5.67 3.34
N GLY A 324 -17.04 6.83 2.98
CA GLY A 324 -17.20 8.05 3.76
C GLY A 324 -16.45 8.00 5.09
N VAL A 325 -15.25 7.46 5.13
CA VAL A 325 -14.45 7.24 6.34
C VAL A 325 -12.98 7.55 6.13
N LEU A 326 -12.35 8.10 7.16
CA LEU A 326 -10.90 8.23 7.30
C LEU A 326 -10.43 7.36 8.47
N ILE A 327 -9.37 6.56 8.25
CA ILE A 327 -8.78 5.67 9.25
C ILE A 327 -7.31 6.05 9.41
N VAL A 328 -6.89 6.36 10.63
CA VAL A 328 -5.54 6.83 10.94
C VAL A 328 -4.98 6.09 12.15
N GLY A 329 -3.76 5.55 12.05
CA GLY A 329 -3.16 4.81 13.15
C GLY A 329 -1.64 4.89 13.19
N LEU A 330 -1.06 4.61 14.36
CA LEU A 330 0.38 4.67 14.61
C LEU A 330 1.11 3.34 14.30
N ASN A 331 0.36 2.29 13.96
CA ASN A 331 0.90 1.00 13.55
C ASN A 331 0.18 0.52 12.28
N PRO A 332 0.91 0.13 11.21
CA PRO A 332 0.28 -0.22 9.94
C PRO A 332 -0.57 -1.50 10.01
N VAL A 333 -0.16 -2.52 10.78
CA VAL A 333 -0.91 -3.77 10.92
C VAL A 333 -2.25 -3.51 11.63
N SER A 334 -2.21 -2.76 12.74
CA SER A 334 -3.42 -2.42 13.48
C SER A 334 -4.36 -1.51 12.68
N THR A 335 -3.80 -0.57 11.92
CA THR A 335 -4.60 0.31 11.04
C THR A 335 -5.27 -0.47 9.93
N ASP A 336 -4.53 -1.42 9.32
CA ASP A 336 -5.04 -2.28 8.25
C ASP A 336 -6.06 -3.31 8.78
N ALA A 337 -5.91 -3.78 10.03
CA ALA A 337 -6.92 -4.61 10.70
C ALA A 337 -8.27 -3.90 10.79
N VAL A 338 -8.25 -2.65 11.28
CA VAL A 338 -9.45 -1.81 11.37
C VAL A 338 -9.99 -1.50 9.97
N GLY A 339 -9.12 -1.16 9.01
CA GLY A 339 -9.51 -0.95 7.61
C GLY A 339 -10.21 -2.17 7.00
N THR A 340 -9.66 -3.36 7.22
CA THR A 340 -10.24 -4.64 6.76
C THR A 340 -11.62 -4.87 7.36
N ALA A 341 -11.81 -4.61 8.65
CA ALA A 341 -13.10 -4.73 9.32
C ALA A 341 -14.10 -3.67 8.82
N VAL A 342 -13.67 -2.44 8.56
CA VAL A 342 -14.51 -1.39 7.96
C VAL A 342 -14.97 -1.78 6.55
N MET A 343 -14.15 -2.50 5.78
CA MET A 343 -14.51 -3.06 4.48
C MET A 343 -15.55 -4.21 4.57
N GLY A 344 -15.99 -4.57 5.77
CA GLY A 344 -16.99 -5.62 6.00
C GLY A 344 -16.41 -7.02 6.17
N TYR A 345 -15.09 -7.16 6.25
CA TYR A 345 -14.42 -8.44 6.53
C TYR A 345 -14.19 -8.57 8.03
N ALA A 346 -15.07 -9.31 8.71
CA ALA A 346 -15.15 -9.35 10.17
C ALA A 346 -13.89 -9.90 10.87
N ASP A 347 -13.11 -10.73 10.19
CA ASP A 347 -11.89 -11.33 10.74
C ASP A 347 -10.65 -10.90 9.92
N PRO A 348 -9.90 -9.88 10.35
CA PRO A 348 -8.64 -9.49 9.71
C PRO A 348 -7.56 -10.58 9.78
N ARG A 349 -7.68 -11.57 10.68
CA ARG A 349 -6.78 -12.72 10.82
C ARG A 349 -7.16 -13.89 9.91
N ALA A 350 -8.18 -13.72 9.05
CA ALA A 350 -8.62 -14.76 8.13
C ALA A 350 -7.44 -15.34 7.33
N VAL A 351 -7.39 -16.65 7.21
CA VAL A 351 -6.38 -17.37 6.44
C VAL A 351 -6.77 -17.46 4.96
N ARG A 352 -5.84 -17.84 4.10
CA ARG A 352 -6.10 -18.15 2.69
C ARG A 352 -7.30 -19.09 2.57
N GLY A 353 -8.19 -18.84 1.61
CA GLY A 353 -9.46 -19.53 1.44
C GLY A 353 -10.67 -18.77 1.97
N THR A 354 -10.47 -17.70 2.76
CA THR A 354 -11.52 -16.85 3.33
C THR A 354 -11.38 -15.41 2.84
N HIS A 355 -12.49 -14.77 2.47
CA HIS A 355 -12.46 -13.36 2.07
C HIS A 355 -11.89 -12.43 3.17
N PRO A 356 -11.09 -11.42 2.80
CA PRO A 356 -10.66 -11.02 1.44
C PRO A 356 -9.48 -11.82 0.88
N PHE A 357 -8.93 -12.78 1.62
CA PHE A 357 -7.73 -13.56 1.28
C PHE A 357 -8.08 -14.90 0.59
N LYS A 358 -9.17 -14.92 -0.20
CA LYS A 358 -9.67 -16.15 -0.82
C LYS A 358 -8.59 -16.88 -1.63
N HIS A 359 -7.80 -16.14 -2.41
CA HIS A 359 -6.82 -16.71 -3.34
C HIS A 359 -5.37 -16.52 -2.91
N CYS A 360 -5.09 -15.66 -1.93
CA CYS A 360 -3.74 -15.27 -1.51
C CYS A 360 -3.50 -15.55 -0.02
N ASP A 361 -2.24 -15.59 0.37
CA ASP A 361 -1.89 -15.57 1.78
C ASP A 361 -2.22 -14.18 2.39
N ASN A 362 -2.50 -14.16 3.69
CA ASN A 362 -2.82 -12.93 4.39
C ASN A 362 -1.53 -12.21 4.81
N HIS A 363 -1.18 -11.13 4.11
CA HIS A 363 0.02 -10.34 4.42
C HIS A 363 -0.02 -9.66 5.79
N LEU A 364 -1.23 -9.32 6.30
CA LEU A 364 -1.40 -8.76 7.64
C LEU A 364 -1.01 -9.79 8.70
N LEU A 365 -1.48 -11.03 8.53
CA LEU A 365 -1.13 -12.14 9.42
C LEU A 365 0.36 -12.47 9.39
N LEU A 366 0.97 -12.46 8.20
CA LEU A 366 2.42 -12.64 8.05
C LEU A 366 3.20 -11.53 8.76
N ALA A 367 2.79 -10.26 8.64
CA ALA A 367 3.41 -9.15 9.35
C ALA A 367 3.20 -9.23 10.87
N GLU A 368 2.02 -9.64 11.35
CA GLU A 368 1.77 -9.90 12.76
C GLU A 368 2.71 -10.96 13.32
N GLN A 369 2.92 -12.07 12.61
CA GLN A 369 3.80 -13.17 13.03
C GLN A 369 5.25 -12.73 13.19
N ARG A 370 5.67 -11.70 12.47
CA ARG A 370 6.99 -11.05 12.60
C ARG A 370 7.01 -9.98 13.69
N GLY A 371 5.92 -9.79 14.43
CA GLY A 371 5.84 -8.82 15.52
C GLY A 371 5.74 -7.37 15.06
N VAL A 372 5.43 -7.12 13.78
CA VAL A 372 5.32 -5.77 13.22
C VAL A 372 4.16 -4.99 13.85
N GLY A 373 3.04 -5.67 14.16
CA GLY A 373 1.90 -5.03 14.81
C GLY A 373 0.82 -6.00 15.23
N VAL A 374 -0.19 -5.48 15.91
CA VAL A 374 -1.33 -6.21 16.46
C VAL A 374 -2.43 -6.28 15.41
N LEU A 375 -2.89 -7.48 15.07
CA LEU A 375 -3.96 -7.73 14.10
C LEU A 375 -5.31 -8.08 14.77
N GLU A 376 -5.26 -8.59 16.00
CA GLU A 376 -6.44 -8.96 16.77
C GLU A 376 -7.24 -7.72 17.18
N LEU A 377 -8.46 -7.55 16.64
CA LEU A 377 -9.29 -6.34 16.84
C LEU A 377 -9.58 -6.05 18.32
N SER A 378 -9.75 -7.08 19.14
CA SER A 378 -10.01 -6.92 20.60
C SER A 378 -8.80 -6.34 21.36
N GLN A 379 -7.63 -6.32 20.76
CA GLN A 379 -6.39 -5.78 21.33
C GLN A 379 -6.02 -4.40 20.72
N ILE A 380 -6.85 -3.86 19.84
CA ILE A 380 -6.64 -2.56 19.19
C ILE A 380 -7.58 -1.54 19.83
N GLU A 381 -7.01 -0.42 20.29
CA GLU A 381 -7.80 0.71 20.79
C GLU A 381 -8.37 1.50 19.60
N VAL A 382 -9.66 1.31 19.32
CA VAL A 382 -10.38 2.05 18.27
C VAL A 382 -10.95 3.33 18.86
N LEU A 383 -10.46 4.46 18.37
CA LEU A 383 -10.80 5.80 18.84
C LEU A 383 -11.78 6.49 17.87
N GLY A 384 -12.68 7.31 18.39
CA GLY A 384 -13.68 8.03 17.61
C GLY A 384 -14.92 7.18 17.32
N THR A 385 -15.21 6.90 16.04
CA THR A 385 -16.43 6.17 15.67
C THR A 385 -16.21 4.67 15.74
N PRO A 386 -17.05 3.90 16.44
CA PRO A 386 -16.97 2.43 16.45
C PRO A 386 -17.06 1.85 15.04
N ILE A 387 -16.27 0.80 14.75
CA ILE A 387 -16.23 0.13 13.44
C ILE A 387 -17.64 -0.21 12.94
N ALA A 388 -18.49 -0.78 13.80
CA ALA A 388 -19.85 -1.19 13.45
C ALA A 388 -20.74 -0.07 12.89
N LYS A 389 -20.39 1.20 13.10
CA LYS A 389 -21.14 2.38 12.59
C LYS A 389 -20.67 2.85 11.21
N VAL A 390 -19.53 2.35 10.71
CA VAL A 390 -18.88 2.78 9.47
C VAL A 390 -18.55 1.60 8.55
N VAL A 391 -19.05 0.41 8.85
CA VAL A 391 -18.89 -0.76 7.94
C VAL A 391 -19.48 -0.45 6.58
N TYR A 392 -18.68 -0.66 5.53
CA TYR A 392 -19.09 -0.54 4.14
C TYR A 392 -18.67 -1.81 3.38
N PRO A 393 -19.59 -2.68 2.98
CA PRO A 393 -19.26 -3.99 2.41
C PRO A 393 -18.55 -3.91 1.06
N TYR A 394 -17.39 -4.56 0.96
CA TYR A 394 -16.58 -4.68 -0.26
C TYR A 394 -16.73 -6.06 -0.95
N GLY A 395 -17.26 -7.03 -0.24
CA GLY A 395 -17.55 -8.37 -0.75
C GLY A 395 -19.03 -8.57 -1.05
#